data_1b4c36636a66367fe06e7bbfe758a030
#
_entry.id   1b4c36636a66367fe06e7bbfe758a030
#
_cell.length_a   1.000
_cell.length_b   1.000
_cell.length_c   1.000
_cell.angle_alpha   90.00
_cell.angle_beta   90.00
_cell.angle_gamma   90.00
#
_symmetry.space_group_name_H-M   'P 1'
#
loop_
_entity.id
_entity.type
_entity.pdbx_description
1 polymer ?
#
loop_
_entity_poly.entity_id
_entity_poly.type
_entity_poly.pdbx_seq_one_letter_code
_entity_poly.pdbx_strand_id
1 'polypeptide(L)'
;MTEIIIGAGASGLACAIRLKQNMPSDEVILLERLDTVGKKILATGNGRCNLSNEHAENYKEVINFFNNIGLKTRSDSEGRIYPYSNQATTVRDMLEKECIRLGVQIITDCTVKSVDKDLIVSSDCGMFYGDSVIIAAGGKAQSSLGSNGSGYEILKNLGHKITPLSPALVQLTSSSKYPRQLKGQRVKGNMKILLDGECVKKEYGEILFTDYGLSGIVSMNLSEVVSRNFESESPKKCHAVIDLASDFSEDELLEHISKFGSLEGIVGEKISSLLEKQANGDREKICKYAKNWQLIITGTKGYNFAQITSGGADLKQFNNFESVIVKNLYACGEVLDRQFECGGYNLNFAFYSGIKVADEITKKRNRNDKN
;
A
#
# COMPACT_ATOMS: atom_id res chain seq x y z
N MET A 1 18.27 -16.49 -23.19
CA MET A 1 16.78 -16.33 -23.24
C MET A 1 16.42 -14.90 -22.91
N THR A 2 15.23 -14.43 -23.32
CA THR A 2 14.80 -13.04 -23.12
C THR A 2 13.66 -12.97 -22.11
N GLU A 3 13.86 -12.22 -21.02
CA GLU A 3 12.86 -11.94 -19.98
C GLU A 3 12.36 -10.50 -20.10
N ILE A 4 11.05 -10.33 -20.27
CA ILE A 4 10.44 -9.00 -20.39
C ILE A 4 9.68 -8.68 -19.10
N ILE A 5 10.04 -7.57 -18.45
CA ILE A 5 9.40 -7.09 -17.23
C ILE A 5 8.65 -5.80 -17.55
N ILE A 6 7.36 -5.75 -17.24
CA ILE A 6 6.49 -4.61 -17.50
C ILE A 6 6.27 -3.85 -16.19
N GLY A 7 6.91 -2.69 -16.06
CA GLY A 7 6.90 -1.82 -14.90
C GLY A 7 8.19 -1.88 -14.08
N ALA A 8 8.89 -0.75 -14.01
CA ALA A 8 10.14 -0.58 -13.24
C ALA A 8 9.88 0.00 -11.84
N GLY A 9 8.84 -0.51 -11.16
CA GLY A 9 8.57 -0.27 -9.75
C GLY A 9 9.40 -1.18 -8.84
N ALA A 10 9.05 -1.23 -7.55
CA ALA A 10 9.74 -2.03 -6.55
C ALA A 10 9.86 -3.52 -6.93
N SER A 11 8.76 -4.13 -7.38
CA SER A 11 8.73 -5.54 -7.76
C SER A 11 9.50 -5.83 -9.05
N GLY A 12 9.38 -4.96 -10.06
CA GLY A 12 10.07 -5.12 -11.34
C GLY A 12 11.58 -4.98 -11.22
N LEU A 13 12.05 -3.96 -10.49
CA LEU A 13 13.48 -3.75 -10.24
C LEU A 13 14.09 -4.93 -9.46
N ALA A 14 13.40 -5.41 -8.41
CA ALA A 14 13.88 -6.56 -7.64
C ALA A 14 13.92 -7.85 -8.48
N CYS A 15 12.90 -8.05 -9.33
CA CYS A 15 12.85 -9.19 -10.26
C CYS A 15 14.01 -9.13 -11.27
N ALA A 16 14.24 -7.98 -11.92
CA ALA A 16 15.29 -7.79 -12.91
C ALA A 16 16.68 -8.07 -12.32
N ILE A 17 16.99 -7.50 -11.15
CA ILE A 17 18.26 -7.74 -10.45
C ILE A 17 18.43 -9.22 -10.14
N ARG A 18 17.41 -9.85 -9.57
CA ARG A 18 17.49 -11.26 -9.17
C ARG A 18 17.62 -12.21 -10.36
N LEU A 19 16.93 -11.94 -11.47
CA LEU A 19 17.09 -12.68 -12.73
C LEU A 19 18.53 -12.63 -13.21
N LYS A 20 19.11 -11.44 -13.30
CA LYS A 20 20.49 -11.27 -13.75
C LYS A 20 21.53 -11.85 -12.79
N GLN A 21 21.25 -11.87 -11.47
CA GLN A 21 22.10 -12.56 -10.50
C GLN A 21 22.08 -14.07 -10.70
N ASN A 22 20.91 -14.64 -10.98
CA ASN A 22 20.73 -16.09 -11.15
C ASN A 22 21.14 -16.57 -12.57
N MET A 23 20.88 -15.77 -13.58
CA MET A 23 21.09 -16.09 -15.01
C MET A 23 21.80 -14.93 -15.72
N PRO A 24 23.13 -14.76 -15.51
CA PRO A 24 23.85 -13.60 -16.03
C PRO A 24 23.88 -13.48 -17.56
N SER A 25 23.79 -14.61 -18.26
CA SER A 25 23.81 -14.68 -19.75
C SER A 25 22.47 -14.31 -20.39
N ASP A 26 21.37 -14.31 -19.63
CA ASP A 26 20.06 -14.04 -20.18
C ASP A 26 19.85 -12.53 -20.42
N GLU A 27 19.11 -12.22 -21.45
CA GLU A 27 18.67 -10.87 -21.72
C GLU A 27 17.50 -10.53 -20.79
N VAL A 28 17.57 -9.40 -20.08
CA VAL A 28 16.49 -8.89 -19.23
C VAL A 28 16.13 -7.49 -19.69
N ILE A 29 14.91 -7.33 -20.19
CA ILE A 29 14.36 -6.06 -20.68
C ILE A 29 13.32 -5.57 -19.67
N LEU A 30 13.52 -4.36 -19.14
CA LEU A 30 12.65 -3.72 -18.16
C LEU A 30 11.99 -2.50 -18.80
N LEU A 31 10.67 -2.58 -19.05
CA LEU A 31 9.87 -1.54 -19.69
C LEU A 31 9.19 -0.67 -18.65
N GLU A 32 9.39 0.64 -18.72
CA GLU A 32 8.79 1.62 -17.82
C GLU A 32 8.08 2.72 -18.61
N ARG A 33 6.84 3.00 -18.25
CA ARG A 33 5.99 4.01 -18.90
C ARG A 33 6.47 5.43 -18.64
N LEU A 34 7.05 5.69 -17.49
CA LEU A 34 7.54 7.01 -17.08
C LEU A 34 9.00 7.21 -17.54
N ASP A 35 9.44 8.44 -17.45
CA ASP A 35 10.82 8.87 -17.74
C ASP A 35 11.86 8.39 -16.73
N THR A 36 11.41 7.80 -15.61
CA THR A 36 12.29 7.36 -14.52
C THR A 36 11.73 6.12 -13.81
N VAL A 37 12.62 5.25 -13.38
CA VAL A 37 12.29 4.04 -12.64
C VAL A 37 11.99 4.34 -11.17
N GLY A 38 11.21 3.47 -10.51
CA GLY A 38 11.01 3.49 -9.06
C GLY A 38 10.34 4.74 -8.50
N LYS A 39 9.62 5.51 -9.31
CA LYS A 39 9.04 6.81 -8.92
C LYS A 39 8.15 6.71 -7.69
N LYS A 40 7.33 5.64 -7.57
CA LYS A 40 6.47 5.41 -6.41
C LYS A 40 7.28 5.09 -5.14
N ILE A 41 8.48 4.50 -5.24
CA ILE A 41 9.37 4.24 -4.10
C ILE A 41 9.70 5.56 -3.39
N LEU A 42 9.95 6.64 -4.15
CA LEU A 42 10.33 7.95 -3.62
C LEU A 42 9.26 8.56 -2.70
N ALA A 43 7.98 8.23 -2.91
CA ALA A 43 6.86 8.73 -2.11
C ALA A 43 6.61 7.91 -0.83
N THR A 44 7.23 6.73 -0.69
CA THR A 44 6.99 5.85 0.45
C THR A 44 7.64 6.36 1.74
N GLY A 45 7.01 6.08 2.89
CA GLY A 45 7.54 6.46 4.20
C GLY A 45 7.83 7.97 4.36
N ASN A 46 7.06 8.84 3.72
CA ASN A 46 7.29 10.30 3.67
C ASN A 46 8.70 10.63 3.14
N GLY A 47 9.13 10.00 2.06
CA GLY A 47 10.44 10.20 1.45
C GLY A 47 11.60 9.43 2.10
N ARG A 48 11.31 8.60 3.12
CA ARG A 48 12.33 7.79 3.80
C ARG A 48 12.40 6.35 3.29
N CYS A 49 11.39 5.86 2.58
CA CYS A 49 11.20 4.49 2.15
C CYS A 49 11.10 3.49 3.32
N ASN A 50 9.90 3.29 3.85
CA ASN A 50 9.61 2.18 4.75
C ASN A 50 9.56 0.87 3.92
N LEU A 51 10.73 0.27 3.68
CA LEU A 51 10.90 -0.78 2.68
C LEU A 51 10.41 -2.17 3.15
N SER A 52 10.27 -2.37 4.47
CA SER A 52 9.80 -3.63 5.05
C SER A 52 9.37 -3.42 6.50
N ASN A 53 8.95 -4.52 7.15
CA ASN A 53 8.65 -4.58 8.58
C ASN A 53 9.15 -5.92 9.14
N GLU A 54 9.68 -5.94 10.37
CA GLU A 54 10.16 -7.17 11.02
C GLU A 54 9.06 -8.22 11.26
N HIS A 55 7.80 -7.77 11.24
CA HIS A 55 6.63 -8.65 11.35
C HIS A 55 6.07 -9.08 9.98
N ALA A 56 6.64 -8.58 8.87
CA ALA A 56 6.21 -8.98 7.53
C ALA A 56 6.68 -10.39 7.21
N GLU A 57 5.82 -11.14 6.53
CA GLU A 57 6.18 -12.45 6.00
C GLU A 57 7.40 -12.32 5.09
N ASN A 58 8.39 -13.19 5.30
CA ASN A 58 9.62 -13.26 4.49
C ASN A 58 10.48 -11.97 4.47
N TYR A 59 10.36 -11.09 5.46
CA TYR A 59 11.12 -9.83 5.50
C TYR A 59 12.65 -10.07 5.45
N LYS A 60 13.15 -11.15 6.07
CA LYS A 60 14.58 -11.49 6.08
C LYS A 60 15.15 -11.71 4.68
N GLU A 61 14.35 -12.27 3.78
CA GLU A 61 14.74 -12.49 2.40
C GLU A 61 14.88 -11.15 1.64
N VAL A 62 13.94 -10.25 1.86
CA VAL A 62 14.00 -8.89 1.31
C VAL A 62 15.22 -8.13 1.86
N ILE A 63 15.49 -8.21 3.16
CA ILE A 63 16.66 -7.56 3.75
C ILE A 63 17.98 -8.16 3.24
N ASN A 64 18.03 -9.47 3.08
CA ASN A 64 19.20 -10.13 2.48
C ASN A 64 19.43 -9.68 1.04
N PHE A 65 18.37 -9.54 0.24
CA PHE A 65 18.46 -8.98 -1.11
C PHE A 65 19.08 -7.57 -1.08
N PHE A 66 18.63 -6.69 -0.21
CA PHE A 66 19.17 -5.34 -0.07
C PHE A 66 20.62 -5.34 0.44
N ASN A 67 20.96 -6.20 1.39
CA ASN A 67 22.34 -6.36 1.86
C ASN A 67 23.28 -6.76 0.73
N ASN A 68 22.84 -7.67 -0.17
CA ASN A 68 23.63 -8.15 -1.29
C ASN A 68 23.93 -7.08 -2.35
N ILE A 69 23.08 -6.08 -2.46
CA ILE A 69 23.33 -4.91 -3.32
C ILE A 69 23.97 -3.73 -2.56
N GLY A 70 24.38 -3.95 -1.31
CA GLY A 70 25.11 -2.98 -0.50
C GLY A 70 24.25 -1.98 0.26
N LEU A 71 22.91 -2.09 0.26
CA LEU A 71 22.01 -1.24 1.03
C LEU A 71 21.91 -1.72 2.47
N LYS A 72 22.33 -0.90 3.42
CA LYS A 72 22.14 -1.16 4.86
C LYS A 72 20.82 -0.58 5.37
N THR A 73 20.20 -1.30 6.28
CA THR A 73 18.88 -0.96 6.83
C THR A 73 18.90 -0.92 8.35
N ARG A 74 17.90 -0.27 8.94
CA ARG A 74 17.64 -0.25 10.38
C ARG A 74 16.15 -0.30 10.65
N SER A 75 15.77 -0.89 11.79
CA SER A 75 14.39 -0.92 12.28
C SER A 75 14.14 0.21 13.27
N ASP A 76 12.88 0.64 13.35
CA ASP A 76 12.40 1.48 14.46
C ASP A 76 11.68 0.62 15.54
N SER A 77 11.18 1.31 16.59
CA SER A 77 10.51 0.67 17.73
C SER A 77 9.20 -0.07 17.36
N GLU A 78 8.65 0.18 16.16
CA GLU A 78 7.44 -0.47 15.65
C GLU A 78 7.77 -1.55 14.60
N GLY A 79 9.04 -1.93 14.50
CA GLY A 79 9.52 -2.94 13.54
C GLY A 79 9.57 -2.47 12.09
N ARG A 80 9.30 -1.19 11.79
CA ARG A 80 9.38 -0.66 10.42
C ARG A 80 10.83 -0.53 9.99
N ILE A 81 11.16 -1.03 8.80
CA ILE A 81 12.53 -1.08 8.30
C ILE A 81 12.76 0.00 7.25
N TYR A 82 13.78 0.81 7.47
CA TYR A 82 14.20 1.92 6.61
C TYR A 82 15.64 1.74 6.14
N PRO A 83 16.04 2.35 5.00
CA PRO A 83 17.45 2.47 4.67
C PRO A 83 18.18 3.26 5.76
N TYR A 84 19.43 2.91 6.02
CA TYR A 84 20.22 3.60 7.06
C TYR A 84 20.36 5.10 6.79
N SER A 85 20.35 5.51 5.51
CA SER A 85 20.35 6.90 5.06
C SER A 85 19.04 7.65 5.37
N ASN A 86 17.94 6.98 5.69
CA ASN A 86 16.59 7.56 5.79
C ASN A 86 16.12 8.30 4.51
N GLN A 87 16.60 7.92 3.33
CA GLN A 87 16.27 8.56 2.07
C GLN A 87 15.76 7.53 1.05
N ALA A 88 14.55 7.73 0.54
CA ALA A 88 13.96 6.89 -0.48
C ALA A 88 14.75 6.94 -1.81
N THR A 89 15.39 8.06 -2.10
CA THR A 89 16.29 8.23 -3.24
C THR A 89 17.44 7.24 -3.20
N THR A 90 18.06 7.01 -2.02
CA THR A 90 19.13 6.01 -1.88
C THR A 90 18.65 4.62 -2.31
N VAL A 91 17.44 4.23 -1.91
CA VAL A 91 16.88 2.90 -2.29
C VAL A 91 16.67 2.81 -3.80
N ARG A 92 16.01 3.80 -4.40
CA ARG A 92 15.74 3.86 -5.84
C ARG A 92 17.04 3.84 -6.64
N ASP A 93 17.99 4.72 -6.30
CA ASP A 93 19.25 4.87 -7.04
C ASP A 93 20.13 3.63 -6.96
N MET A 94 20.15 2.94 -5.82
CA MET A 94 20.90 1.68 -5.68
C MET A 94 20.29 0.55 -6.51
N LEU A 95 18.95 0.44 -6.56
CA LEU A 95 18.27 -0.53 -7.40
C LEU A 95 18.54 -0.26 -8.89
N GLU A 96 18.44 0.99 -9.33
CA GLU A 96 18.73 1.38 -10.71
C GLU A 96 20.19 1.12 -11.10
N LYS A 97 21.15 1.55 -10.27
CA LYS A 97 22.58 1.31 -10.49
C LYS A 97 22.91 -0.18 -10.56
N GLU A 98 22.27 -0.98 -9.72
CA GLU A 98 22.50 -2.43 -9.74
C GLU A 98 21.92 -3.08 -11.00
N CYS A 99 20.73 -2.66 -11.48
CA CYS A 99 20.21 -3.08 -12.77
C CYS A 99 21.20 -2.78 -13.91
N ILE A 100 21.69 -1.54 -13.96
CA ILE A 100 22.67 -1.11 -14.98
C ILE A 100 23.96 -1.92 -14.87
N ARG A 101 24.52 -2.12 -13.67
CA ARG A 101 25.74 -2.89 -13.42
C ARG A 101 25.64 -4.35 -13.91
N LEU A 102 24.45 -4.93 -13.75
CA LEU A 102 24.17 -6.32 -14.16
C LEU A 102 23.81 -6.43 -15.64
N GLY A 103 23.69 -5.32 -16.37
CA GLY A 103 23.34 -5.31 -17.80
C GLY A 103 21.87 -5.55 -18.09
N VAL A 104 20.96 -5.08 -17.20
CA VAL A 104 19.54 -5.01 -17.49
C VAL A 104 19.30 -3.90 -18.51
N GLN A 105 18.56 -4.20 -19.58
CA GLN A 105 18.14 -3.20 -20.53
C GLN A 105 16.89 -2.46 -20.02
N ILE A 106 17.07 -1.25 -19.50
CA ILE A 106 15.99 -0.40 -19.03
C ILE A 106 15.52 0.50 -20.17
N ILE A 107 14.21 0.45 -20.50
CA ILE A 107 13.58 1.31 -21.52
C ILE A 107 12.49 2.12 -20.82
N THR A 108 12.76 3.39 -20.61
CA THR A 108 11.82 4.39 -20.09
C THR A 108 10.98 5.02 -21.20
N ASP A 109 9.96 5.80 -20.82
CA ASP A 109 9.01 6.41 -21.77
C ASP A 109 8.39 5.37 -22.73
N CYS A 110 8.20 4.15 -22.25
CA CYS A 110 7.74 3.00 -23.01
C CYS A 110 6.42 2.44 -22.43
N THR A 111 5.31 2.81 -23.07
CA THR A 111 3.99 2.36 -22.64
C THR A 111 3.62 1.04 -23.30
N VAL A 112 3.53 -0.02 -22.50
CA VAL A 112 3.02 -1.31 -22.98
C VAL A 112 1.50 -1.22 -23.16
N LYS A 113 1.03 -1.63 -24.35
CA LYS A 113 -0.39 -1.61 -24.76
C LYS A 113 -1.06 -2.95 -24.57
N SER A 114 -0.36 -4.04 -24.92
CA SER A 114 -0.90 -5.39 -24.81
C SER A 114 0.21 -6.42 -24.69
N VAL A 115 -0.16 -7.58 -24.19
CA VAL A 115 0.59 -8.83 -24.24
C VAL A 115 -0.35 -9.87 -24.81
N ASP A 116 0.12 -10.70 -25.72
CA ASP A 116 -0.65 -11.83 -26.24
C ASP A 116 -0.26 -13.16 -25.57
N LYS A 117 -0.91 -14.26 -26.00
CA LYS A 117 -0.65 -15.59 -25.43
C LYS A 117 0.68 -16.22 -25.88
N ASP A 118 1.27 -15.67 -26.94
CA ASP A 118 2.59 -16.08 -27.45
C ASP A 118 3.70 -15.21 -26.81
N LEU A 119 3.38 -14.44 -25.78
CA LEU A 119 4.26 -13.56 -25.01
C LEU A 119 4.88 -12.43 -25.85
N ILE A 120 4.19 -11.99 -26.89
CA ILE A 120 4.56 -10.83 -27.66
C ILE A 120 4.04 -9.58 -26.94
N VAL A 121 4.94 -8.68 -26.57
CA VAL A 121 4.63 -7.42 -25.89
C VAL A 121 4.57 -6.29 -26.89
N SER A 122 3.40 -5.69 -27.09
CA SER A 122 3.20 -4.52 -27.93
C SER A 122 3.28 -3.25 -27.10
N SER A 123 4.08 -2.28 -27.54
CA SER A 123 4.26 -0.99 -26.87
C SER A 123 4.29 0.16 -27.89
N ASP A 124 4.40 1.39 -27.41
CA ASP A 124 4.68 2.56 -28.26
C ASP A 124 6.15 2.66 -28.68
N CYS A 125 7.04 1.89 -28.02
CA CYS A 125 8.46 1.76 -28.40
C CYS A 125 8.73 0.63 -29.40
N GLY A 126 7.71 -0.17 -29.76
CA GLY A 126 7.86 -1.31 -30.65
C GLY A 126 7.31 -2.63 -30.08
N MET A 127 7.72 -3.72 -30.72
CA MET A 127 7.33 -5.08 -30.33
C MET A 127 8.52 -5.77 -29.66
N PHE A 128 8.25 -6.49 -28.57
CA PHE A 128 9.25 -7.29 -27.86
C PHE A 128 8.79 -8.74 -27.79
N TYR A 129 9.72 -9.66 -27.92
CA TYR A 129 9.49 -11.11 -27.95
C TYR A 129 10.19 -11.75 -26.76
N GLY A 130 9.43 -12.27 -25.80
CA GLY A 130 9.97 -12.84 -24.57
C GLY A 130 9.81 -14.35 -24.47
N ASP A 131 10.78 -15.03 -23.86
CA ASP A 131 10.62 -16.40 -23.39
C ASP A 131 9.77 -16.47 -22.11
N SER A 132 9.79 -15.36 -21.34
CA SER A 132 8.87 -15.10 -20.22
C SER A 132 8.48 -13.63 -20.17
N VAL A 133 7.25 -13.35 -19.70
CA VAL A 133 6.76 -11.99 -19.47
C VAL A 133 6.31 -11.85 -18.03
N ILE A 134 6.75 -10.78 -17.36
CA ILE A 134 6.46 -10.49 -15.95
C ILE A 134 5.67 -9.19 -15.86
N ILE A 135 4.43 -9.26 -15.35
CA ILE A 135 3.58 -8.09 -15.11
C ILE A 135 3.89 -7.54 -13.71
N ALA A 136 4.64 -6.44 -13.65
CA ALA A 136 5.06 -5.73 -12.45
C ALA A 136 4.54 -4.28 -12.43
N ALA A 137 3.42 -4.01 -13.12
CA ALA A 137 2.90 -2.67 -13.41
C ALA A 137 2.24 -1.96 -12.21
N GLY A 138 2.21 -2.60 -11.03
CA GLY A 138 1.60 -2.04 -9.83
C GLY A 138 0.08 -1.99 -9.89
N GLY A 139 -0.53 -1.16 -9.05
CA GLY A 139 -1.97 -0.98 -8.95
C GLY A 139 -2.51 0.23 -9.73
N LYS A 140 -3.53 0.91 -9.13
CA LYS A 140 -4.17 2.11 -9.69
C LYS A 140 -3.96 3.35 -8.80
N ALA A 141 -3.42 3.17 -7.60
CA ALA A 141 -3.20 4.26 -6.65
C ALA A 141 -2.02 5.14 -7.07
N GLN A 142 -2.21 6.48 -7.05
CA GLN A 142 -1.22 7.50 -7.42
C GLN A 142 -0.71 7.35 -8.85
N SER A 143 -1.61 7.49 -9.83
CA SER A 143 -1.31 7.31 -11.25
C SER A 143 -0.18 8.22 -11.78
N SER A 144 0.02 9.39 -11.19
CA SER A 144 1.14 10.30 -11.47
C SER A 144 2.51 9.71 -11.09
N LEU A 145 2.54 8.71 -10.24
CA LEU A 145 3.74 7.98 -9.82
C LEU A 145 3.93 6.63 -10.56
N GLY A 146 3.13 6.37 -11.60
CA GLY A 146 3.28 5.21 -12.48
C GLY A 146 2.13 4.19 -12.45
N SER A 147 1.47 4.01 -11.30
CA SER A 147 0.42 3.01 -11.10
C SER A 147 -0.93 3.48 -11.66
N ASN A 148 -1.20 3.23 -12.94
CA ASN A 148 -2.41 3.68 -13.63
C ASN A 148 -3.47 2.58 -13.87
N GLY A 149 -3.20 1.35 -13.44
CA GLY A 149 -4.08 0.20 -13.62
C GLY A 149 -3.91 -0.55 -14.94
N SER A 150 -2.96 -0.16 -15.81
CA SER A 150 -2.73 -0.82 -17.10
C SER A 150 -2.41 -2.32 -16.98
N GLY A 151 -1.74 -2.73 -15.92
CA GLY A 151 -1.46 -4.14 -15.66
C GLY A 151 -2.72 -4.99 -15.50
N TYR A 152 -3.78 -4.43 -14.91
CA TYR A 152 -5.07 -5.11 -14.78
C TYR A 152 -5.74 -5.34 -16.14
N GLU A 153 -5.69 -4.35 -17.03
CA GLU A 153 -6.27 -4.47 -18.37
C GLU A 153 -5.50 -5.51 -19.21
N ILE A 154 -4.17 -5.54 -19.12
CA ILE A 154 -3.34 -6.55 -19.78
C ILE A 154 -3.74 -7.95 -19.31
N LEU A 155 -3.79 -8.17 -17.99
CA LEU A 155 -4.14 -9.47 -17.42
C LEU A 155 -5.58 -9.88 -17.74
N LYS A 156 -6.54 -8.95 -17.73
CA LYS A 156 -7.93 -9.18 -18.09
C LYS A 156 -8.07 -9.63 -19.55
N ASN A 157 -7.34 -8.97 -20.47
CA ASN A 157 -7.34 -9.33 -21.88
C ASN A 157 -6.74 -10.73 -22.15
N LEU A 158 -5.84 -11.18 -21.28
CA LEU A 158 -5.28 -12.53 -21.30
C LEU A 158 -6.21 -13.59 -20.66
N GLY A 159 -7.35 -13.17 -20.11
CA GLY A 159 -8.36 -14.04 -19.50
C GLY A 159 -8.30 -14.14 -17.98
N HIS A 160 -7.47 -13.35 -17.32
CA HIS A 160 -7.42 -13.31 -15.86
C HIS A 160 -8.62 -12.55 -15.29
N LYS A 161 -9.10 -13.03 -14.16
CA LYS A 161 -10.09 -12.35 -13.34
C LYS A 161 -9.43 -11.27 -12.52
N ILE A 162 -9.98 -10.05 -12.60
CA ILE A 162 -9.62 -8.94 -11.72
C ILE A 162 -10.74 -8.78 -10.69
N THR A 163 -10.39 -8.86 -9.41
CA THR A 163 -11.33 -8.60 -8.31
C THR A 163 -11.69 -7.13 -8.25
N PRO A 164 -12.81 -6.74 -7.60
CA PRO A 164 -13.20 -5.33 -7.49
C PRO A 164 -12.08 -4.48 -6.90
N LEU A 165 -11.72 -3.41 -7.63
CA LEU A 165 -10.65 -2.50 -7.23
C LEU A 165 -11.23 -1.36 -6.39
N SER A 166 -10.57 -0.99 -5.29
CA SER A 166 -10.89 0.20 -4.50
C SER A 166 -9.63 0.86 -3.93
N PRO A 167 -9.63 2.20 -3.69
CA PRO A 167 -8.50 2.86 -3.04
C PRO A 167 -8.42 2.41 -1.59
N ALA A 168 -7.21 2.08 -1.12
CA ALA A 168 -6.96 1.68 0.25
C ALA A 168 -5.72 2.41 0.82
N LEU A 169 -5.59 2.38 2.14
CA LEU A 169 -4.63 3.20 2.88
C LEU A 169 -4.73 4.67 2.46
N VAL A 170 -5.95 5.22 2.60
CA VAL A 170 -6.30 6.56 2.16
C VAL A 170 -7.07 7.30 3.25
N GLN A 171 -6.99 8.62 3.25
CA GLN A 171 -7.67 9.47 4.23
C GLN A 171 -9.19 9.40 4.05
N LEU A 172 -9.93 9.49 5.16
CA LEU A 172 -11.39 9.52 5.20
C LEU A 172 -11.92 10.95 5.10
N THR A 173 -12.98 11.15 4.32
CA THR A 173 -13.70 12.44 4.25
C THR A 173 -14.92 12.43 5.15
N SER A 174 -15.24 13.59 5.73
CA SER A 174 -16.36 13.75 6.68
C SER A 174 -17.13 15.03 6.41
N SER A 175 -18.45 14.95 6.48
CA SER A 175 -19.34 16.13 6.49
C SER A 175 -19.51 16.75 7.89
N SER A 176 -19.03 16.08 8.93
CA SER A 176 -19.06 16.62 10.28
C SER A 176 -18.14 17.84 10.41
N LYS A 177 -18.61 18.89 11.10
CA LYS A 177 -17.84 20.14 11.29
C LYS A 177 -16.64 20.00 12.23
N TYR A 178 -16.61 18.96 13.05
CA TYR A 178 -15.65 18.80 14.14
C TYR A 178 -14.22 18.51 13.71
N PRO A 179 -13.94 17.62 12.73
CA PRO A 179 -12.56 17.38 12.28
C PRO A 179 -11.87 18.66 11.84
N ARG A 180 -12.58 19.56 11.12
CA ARG A 180 -12.01 20.85 10.68
C ARG A 180 -11.63 21.75 11.85
N GLN A 181 -12.44 21.78 12.93
CA GLN A 181 -12.15 22.56 14.13
C GLN A 181 -10.91 22.02 14.88
N LEU A 182 -10.65 20.72 14.77
CA LEU A 182 -9.52 20.04 15.39
C LEU A 182 -8.33 19.84 14.43
N LYS A 183 -8.29 20.51 13.28
CA LYS A 183 -7.23 20.38 12.31
C LYS A 183 -5.84 20.39 12.96
N GLY A 184 -5.05 19.34 12.69
CA GLY A 184 -3.69 19.17 13.22
C GLY A 184 -3.63 18.47 14.58
N GLN A 185 -4.76 18.29 15.28
CA GLN A 185 -4.78 17.51 16.52
C GLN A 185 -4.60 16.01 16.23
N ARG A 186 -3.82 15.36 17.09
CA ARG A 186 -3.59 13.92 17.08
C ARG A 186 -4.06 13.32 18.37
N VAL A 187 -4.70 12.17 18.30
CA VAL A 187 -5.06 11.35 19.46
C VAL A 187 -4.65 9.92 19.22
N LYS A 188 -4.31 9.20 20.28
CA LYS A 188 -4.15 7.76 20.25
C LYS A 188 -5.39 7.14 20.87
N GLY A 189 -6.14 6.35 20.11
CA GLY A 189 -7.42 5.83 20.55
C GLY A 189 -7.97 4.74 19.64
N ASN A 190 -9.15 4.23 20.00
CA ASN A 190 -9.86 3.29 19.16
C ASN A 190 -10.77 4.01 18.17
N MET A 191 -10.83 3.52 16.95
CA MET A 191 -11.83 3.94 15.97
C MET A 191 -12.51 2.71 15.37
N LYS A 192 -13.83 2.77 15.22
CA LYS A 192 -14.61 1.75 14.53
C LYS A 192 -15.41 2.38 13.39
N ILE A 193 -15.57 1.66 12.29
CA ILE A 193 -16.46 2.03 11.19
C ILE A 193 -17.77 1.30 11.36
N LEU A 194 -18.85 2.07 11.34
CA LEU A 194 -20.23 1.55 11.35
C LEU A 194 -20.85 1.76 9.97
N LEU A 195 -21.45 0.71 9.41
CA LEU A 195 -22.29 0.74 8.21
C LEU A 195 -23.73 0.42 8.62
N ASP A 196 -24.65 1.38 8.44
CA ASP A 196 -26.04 1.31 8.93
C ASP A 196 -26.15 0.93 10.42
N GLY A 197 -25.19 1.36 11.23
CA GLY A 197 -25.14 1.10 12.67
C GLY A 197 -24.38 -0.18 13.08
N GLU A 198 -24.05 -1.05 12.14
CA GLU A 198 -23.28 -2.27 12.41
C GLU A 198 -21.77 -2.02 12.32
N CYS A 199 -21.03 -2.48 13.32
CA CYS A 199 -19.55 -2.37 13.34
C CYS A 199 -18.94 -3.38 12.38
N VAL A 200 -18.28 -2.87 11.31
CA VAL A 200 -17.68 -3.71 10.27
C VAL A 200 -16.16 -3.86 10.45
N LYS A 201 -15.49 -2.87 11.03
CA LYS A 201 -14.04 -2.93 11.31
C LYS A 201 -13.68 -1.96 12.44
N LYS A 202 -12.67 -2.32 13.22
CA LYS A 202 -12.12 -1.48 14.31
C LYS A 202 -10.60 -1.53 14.29
N GLU A 203 -9.97 -0.42 14.70
CA GLU A 203 -8.53 -0.24 14.80
C GLU A 203 -8.16 0.61 16.01
N TYR A 204 -6.94 0.40 16.55
CA TYR A 204 -6.35 1.21 17.61
C TYR A 204 -5.06 1.85 17.13
N GLY A 205 -4.84 3.09 17.47
CA GLY A 205 -3.60 3.82 17.17
C GLY A 205 -3.80 5.30 16.97
N GLU A 206 -2.90 5.94 16.20
CA GLU A 206 -2.93 7.37 15.95
C GLU A 206 -4.02 7.75 14.95
N ILE A 207 -4.87 8.71 15.35
CA ILE A 207 -5.88 9.37 14.54
C ILE A 207 -5.49 10.84 14.42
N LEU A 208 -5.45 11.37 13.20
CA LEU A 208 -5.15 12.77 12.89
C LEU A 208 -6.41 13.45 12.35
N PHE A 209 -6.83 14.53 12.99
CA PHE A 209 -7.91 15.38 12.51
C PHE A 209 -7.42 16.36 11.45
N THR A 210 -8.19 16.49 10.36
CA THR A 210 -7.86 17.35 9.23
C THR A 210 -9.06 18.23 8.83
N ASP A 211 -8.86 19.15 7.91
CA ASP A 211 -9.94 20.02 7.41
C ASP A 211 -10.99 19.28 6.54
N TYR A 212 -10.64 18.10 6.01
CA TYR A 212 -11.52 17.27 5.20
C TYR A 212 -12.12 16.07 5.94
N GLY A 213 -11.59 15.72 7.13
CA GLY A 213 -12.00 14.52 7.88
C GLY A 213 -10.87 13.95 8.72
N LEU A 214 -10.56 12.66 8.51
CA LEU A 214 -9.62 11.91 9.33
C LEU A 214 -8.46 11.35 8.51
N SER A 215 -7.27 11.35 9.12
CA SER A 215 -6.04 10.74 8.65
C SER A 215 -5.37 9.98 9.80
N GLY A 216 -4.12 9.58 9.62
CA GLY A 216 -3.39 8.74 10.57
C GLY A 216 -3.55 7.25 10.25
N ILE A 217 -2.71 6.44 10.88
CA ILE A 217 -2.62 4.99 10.57
C ILE A 217 -3.96 4.29 10.73
N VAL A 218 -4.71 4.60 11.79
CA VAL A 218 -6.03 4.02 12.07
C VAL A 218 -7.01 4.31 10.94
N SER A 219 -7.11 5.58 10.51
CA SER A 219 -8.03 5.98 9.43
C SER A 219 -7.66 5.30 8.11
N MET A 220 -6.36 5.15 7.84
CA MET A 220 -5.86 4.51 6.62
C MET A 220 -6.15 3.02 6.61
N ASN A 221 -5.91 2.29 7.71
CA ASN A 221 -6.19 0.87 7.81
C ASN A 221 -7.71 0.55 7.73
N LEU A 222 -8.56 1.50 8.16
CA LEU A 222 -10.01 1.37 8.06
C LEU A 222 -10.58 1.81 6.70
N SER A 223 -9.79 2.48 5.86
CA SER A 223 -10.28 3.12 4.63
C SER A 223 -10.82 2.16 3.58
N GLU A 224 -10.32 0.93 3.53
CA GLU A 224 -10.74 -0.06 2.54
C GLU A 224 -12.25 -0.35 2.64
N VAL A 225 -12.76 -0.61 3.85
CA VAL A 225 -14.19 -0.90 4.04
C VAL A 225 -15.06 0.32 3.72
N VAL A 226 -14.54 1.53 3.93
CA VAL A 226 -15.20 2.78 3.55
C VAL A 226 -15.23 2.94 2.03
N SER A 227 -14.09 2.76 1.35
CA SER A 227 -14.01 2.84 -0.11
C SER A 227 -14.96 1.84 -0.77
N ARG A 228 -14.91 0.57 -0.37
CA ARG A 228 -15.79 -0.47 -0.90
C ARG A 228 -17.27 -0.16 -0.70
N ASN A 229 -17.63 0.43 0.46
CA ASN A 229 -19.02 0.86 0.71
C ASN A 229 -19.47 1.93 -0.28
N PHE A 230 -18.66 2.97 -0.49
CA PHE A 230 -19.05 4.10 -1.35
C PHE A 230 -18.91 3.79 -2.86
N GLU A 231 -18.20 2.73 -3.24
CA GLU A 231 -18.14 2.22 -4.62
C GLU A 231 -19.22 1.17 -4.92
N SER A 232 -19.99 0.75 -3.92
CA SER A 232 -21.11 -0.19 -4.12
C SER A 232 -22.32 0.52 -4.77
N GLU A 233 -23.18 -0.24 -5.43
CA GLU A 233 -24.41 0.27 -6.05
C GLU A 233 -25.40 0.88 -5.03
N SER A 234 -25.33 0.44 -3.77
CA SER A 234 -26.21 0.90 -2.68
C SER A 234 -25.38 1.18 -1.42
N PRO A 235 -24.69 2.33 -1.37
CA PRO A 235 -23.84 2.65 -0.23
C PRO A 235 -24.65 2.85 1.05
N LYS A 236 -24.22 2.17 2.11
CA LYS A 236 -24.78 2.29 3.45
C LYS A 236 -24.33 3.58 4.13
N LYS A 237 -25.12 4.06 5.10
CA LYS A 237 -24.71 5.19 5.97
C LYS A 237 -23.45 4.80 6.73
N CYS A 238 -22.40 5.61 6.59
CA CYS A 238 -21.09 5.33 7.18
C CYS A 238 -20.78 6.31 8.30
N HIS A 239 -20.41 5.77 9.46
CA HIS A 239 -19.95 6.56 10.61
C HIS A 239 -18.61 6.04 11.10
N ALA A 240 -17.73 6.96 11.49
CA ALA A 240 -16.59 6.65 12.35
C ALA A 240 -16.98 6.96 13.80
N VAL A 241 -16.77 6.00 14.69
CA VAL A 241 -16.96 6.19 16.14
C VAL A 241 -15.60 6.07 16.80
N ILE A 242 -15.21 7.13 17.50
CA ILE A 242 -13.89 7.29 18.08
C ILE A 242 -13.99 7.25 19.59
N ASP A 243 -13.20 6.40 20.23
CA ASP A 243 -12.88 6.45 21.65
C ASP A 243 -11.58 7.24 21.83
N LEU A 244 -11.71 8.49 22.27
CA LEU A 244 -10.63 9.45 22.42
C LEU A 244 -9.78 9.22 23.68
N ALA A 245 -10.27 8.41 24.61
CA ALA A 245 -9.68 8.16 25.92
C ALA A 245 -9.77 6.65 26.25
N SER A 246 -9.22 5.80 25.37
CA SER A 246 -9.37 4.35 25.41
C SER A 246 -8.80 3.68 26.66
N ASP A 247 -7.86 4.34 27.32
CA ASP A 247 -7.23 3.83 28.55
C ASP A 247 -8.03 4.13 29.83
N PHE A 248 -9.16 4.86 29.70
CA PHE A 248 -10.02 5.26 30.81
C PHE A 248 -11.46 4.76 30.61
N SER A 249 -12.13 4.37 31.70
CA SER A 249 -13.58 4.13 31.75
C SER A 249 -14.38 5.45 31.81
N GLU A 250 -15.68 5.39 31.55
CA GLU A 250 -16.56 6.57 31.69
C GLU A 250 -16.57 7.08 33.15
N ASP A 251 -16.52 6.19 34.14
CA ASP A 251 -16.51 6.55 35.56
C ASP A 251 -15.22 7.27 35.96
N GLU A 252 -14.06 6.80 35.49
CA GLU A 252 -12.76 7.47 35.69
C GLU A 252 -12.72 8.84 35.04
N LEU A 253 -13.32 8.99 33.85
CA LEU A 253 -13.44 10.29 33.18
C LEU A 253 -14.35 11.23 33.96
N LEU A 254 -15.45 10.73 34.53
CA LEU A 254 -16.40 11.51 35.32
C LEU A 254 -15.77 11.96 36.65
N GLU A 255 -15.03 11.09 37.33
CA GLU A 255 -14.23 11.44 38.51
C GLU A 255 -13.19 12.51 38.19
N HIS A 256 -12.47 12.37 37.07
CA HIS A 256 -11.48 13.35 36.62
C HIS A 256 -12.12 14.72 36.37
N ILE A 257 -13.22 14.80 35.61
CA ILE A 257 -13.93 16.07 35.38
C ILE A 257 -14.44 16.66 36.68
N SER A 258 -14.94 15.83 37.59
CA SER A 258 -15.47 16.29 38.87
C SER A 258 -14.39 16.94 39.74
N LYS A 259 -13.17 16.46 39.65
CA LYS A 259 -12.00 16.93 40.43
C LYS A 259 -11.29 18.10 39.76
N PHE A 260 -11.12 18.08 38.42
CA PHE A 260 -10.28 19.02 37.68
C PHE A 260 -11.06 19.99 36.78
N GLY A 261 -12.36 19.77 36.59
CA GLY A 261 -13.24 20.64 35.80
C GLY A 261 -13.27 20.36 34.30
N SER A 262 -12.31 19.62 33.72
CA SER A 262 -12.21 19.35 32.28
C SER A 262 -11.52 18.02 31.99
N LEU A 263 -11.48 17.59 30.71
CA LEU A 263 -10.69 16.45 30.22
C LEU A 263 -9.37 16.88 29.57
N GLU A 264 -8.95 18.13 29.74
CA GLU A 264 -7.76 18.71 29.08
C GLU A 264 -6.50 17.87 29.31
N GLY A 265 -6.29 17.39 30.53
CA GLY A 265 -5.13 16.56 30.89
C GLY A 265 -5.14 15.15 30.28
N ILE A 266 -6.24 14.75 29.64
CA ILE A 266 -6.41 13.41 28.99
C ILE A 266 -6.43 13.54 27.48
N VAL A 267 -7.28 14.41 26.92
CA VAL A 267 -7.49 14.52 25.46
C VAL A 267 -6.91 15.81 24.84
N GLY A 268 -6.34 16.67 25.65
CA GLY A 268 -5.83 17.98 25.26
C GLY A 268 -6.90 19.08 25.21
N GLU A 269 -6.48 20.33 25.34
CA GLU A 269 -7.33 21.52 25.50
C GLU A 269 -8.41 21.64 24.41
N LYS A 270 -8.00 21.60 23.13
CA LYS A 270 -8.92 21.83 22.01
C LYS A 270 -10.03 20.77 21.92
N ILE A 271 -9.69 19.51 22.21
CA ILE A 271 -10.65 18.42 22.17
C ILE A 271 -11.57 18.53 23.38
N SER A 272 -11.04 18.74 24.60
CA SER A 272 -11.83 18.94 25.82
C SER A 272 -12.84 20.07 25.64
N SER A 273 -12.39 21.26 25.24
CA SER A 273 -13.26 22.42 25.01
C SER A 273 -14.36 22.17 23.96
N LEU A 274 -14.02 21.40 22.91
CA LEU A 274 -15.01 21.04 21.89
C LEU A 274 -16.06 20.08 22.44
N LEU A 275 -15.68 19.07 23.21
CA LEU A 275 -16.59 18.13 23.85
C LEU A 275 -17.49 18.83 24.86
N GLU A 276 -16.95 19.71 25.70
CA GLU A 276 -17.69 20.55 26.65
C GLU A 276 -18.76 21.42 25.96
N LYS A 277 -18.38 22.10 24.88
CA LYS A 277 -19.29 22.90 24.07
C LYS A 277 -20.38 22.05 23.41
N GLN A 278 -20.05 20.86 22.93
CA GLN A 278 -21.00 19.94 22.30
C GLN A 278 -21.97 19.36 23.32
N ALA A 279 -21.54 19.12 24.54
CA ALA A 279 -22.33 18.59 25.65
C ALA A 279 -23.09 19.67 26.42
N ASN A 280 -22.92 20.97 26.07
CA ASN A 280 -23.45 22.10 26.83
C ASN A 280 -23.06 22.06 28.32
N GLY A 281 -21.84 21.64 28.64
CA GLY A 281 -21.33 21.53 29.99
C GLY A 281 -21.82 20.32 30.81
N ASP A 282 -22.62 19.45 30.24
CA ASP A 282 -23.10 18.23 30.89
C ASP A 282 -21.97 17.21 30.99
N ARG A 283 -21.50 16.97 32.21
CA ARG A 283 -20.28 16.13 32.48
C ARG A 283 -20.45 14.67 32.02
N GLU A 284 -21.62 14.08 32.21
CA GLU A 284 -21.89 12.69 31.76
C GLU A 284 -21.85 12.61 30.22
N LYS A 285 -22.43 13.60 29.54
CA LYS A 285 -22.40 13.67 28.07
C LYS A 285 -20.97 13.90 27.56
N ILE A 286 -20.14 14.70 28.25
CA ILE A 286 -18.74 14.88 27.89
C ILE A 286 -18.02 13.52 27.92
N CYS A 287 -18.19 12.73 29.00
CA CYS A 287 -17.60 11.40 29.10
C CYS A 287 -18.10 10.45 28.00
N LYS A 288 -19.40 10.41 27.74
CA LYS A 288 -19.99 9.62 26.65
C LYS A 288 -19.44 9.99 25.29
N TYR A 289 -19.30 11.31 25.00
CA TYR A 289 -18.68 11.77 23.75
C TYR A 289 -17.20 11.42 23.68
N ALA A 290 -16.45 11.52 24.78
CA ALA A 290 -15.04 11.13 24.81
C ALA A 290 -14.85 9.64 24.47
N LYS A 291 -15.79 8.77 24.88
CA LYS A 291 -15.76 7.31 24.63
C LYS A 291 -16.39 6.90 23.30
N ASN A 292 -17.35 7.65 22.77
CA ASN A 292 -18.14 7.27 21.58
C ASN A 292 -18.39 8.47 20.68
N TRP A 293 -17.36 9.16 20.26
CA TRP A 293 -17.52 10.33 19.40
C TRP A 293 -17.80 9.95 17.95
N GLN A 294 -19.03 10.23 17.52
CA GLN A 294 -19.51 9.82 16.22
C GLN A 294 -19.33 10.92 15.16
N LEU A 295 -18.75 10.56 14.03
CA LEU A 295 -18.56 11.41 12.86
C LEU A 295 -19.19 10.77 11.62
N ILE A 296 -19.87 11.59 10.80
CA ILE A 296 -20.43 11.15 9.52
C ILE A 296 -19.29 11.06 8.50
N ILE A 297 -19.08 9.90 7.95
CA ILE A 297 -18.09 9.65 6.89
C ILE A 297 -18.79 9.71 5.54
N THR A 298 -18.22 10.44 4.59
CA THR A 298 -18.77 10.67 3.26
C THR A 298 -17.98 9.99 2.15
N GLY A 299 -16.89 9.31 2.48
CA GLY A 299 -16.03 8.60 1.53
C GLY A 299 -14.55 8.67 1.91
N THR A 300 -13.73 8.58 0.90
CA THR A 300 -12.26 8.70 1.00
C THR A 300 -11.74 9.73 0.00
N LYS A 301 -10.45 10.09 0.09
CA LYS A 301 -9.83 11.00 -0.89
C LYS A 301 -9.53 10.34 -2.25
N GLY A 302 -9.90 9.07 -2.43
CA GLY A 302 -9.78 8.34 -3.70
C GLY A 302 -8.36 7.96 -4.09
N TYR A 303 -8.22 7.41 -5.29
CA TYR A 303 -6.98 6.81 -5.79
C TYR A 303 -5.77 7.75 -5.82
N ASN A 304 -5.96 9.04 -6.09
CA ASN A 304 -4.84 9.98 -6.15
C ASN A 304 -4.13 10.21 -4.81
N PHE A 305 -4.79 9.88 -3.70
CA PHE A 305 -4.26 10.02 -2.34
C PHE A 305 -4.06 8.68 -1.64
N ALA A 306 -4.55 7.59 -2.23
CA ALA A 306 -4.38 6.25 -1.70
C ALA A 306 -2.92 5.79 -1.82
N GLN A 307 -2.42 5.05 -0.83
CA GLN A 307 -1.09 4.45 -0.92
C GLN A 307 -1.11 3.20 -1.80
N ILE A 308 -2.20 2.43 -1.74
CA ILE A 308 -2.38 1.18 -2.46
C ILE A 308 -3.77 1.06 -3.08
N THR A 309 -3.89 0.10 -3.97
CA THR A 309 -5.16 -0.42 -4.50
C THR A 309 -5.52 -1.69 -3.76
N SER A 310 -6.73 -1.80 -3.24
CA SER A 310 -7.32 -3.06 -2.78
C SER A 310 -7.98 -3.76 -3.96
N GLY A 311 -7.89 -5.07 -4.02
CA GLY A 311 -8.24 -5.87 -5.20
C GLY A 311 -7.06 -6.00 -6.18
N GLY A 312 -7.25 -6.77 -7.25
CA GLY A 312 -6.22 -7.06 -8.24
C GLY A 312 -6.45 -8.37 -8.98
N ALA A 313 -5.42 -8.90 -9.61
CA ALA A 313 -5.48 -10.20 -10.27
C ALA A 313 -5.68 -11.32 -9.23
N ASP A 314 -6.73 -12.13 -9.43
CA ASP A 314 -7.13 -13.20 -8.51
C ASP A 314 -5.98 -14.20 -8.32
N LEU A 315 -5.43 -14.27 -7.09
CA LEU A 315 -4.30 -15.13 -6.74
C LEU A 315 -4.53 -16.61 -7.05
N LYS A 316 -5.79 -17.08 -7.12
CA LYS A 316 -6.13 -18.45 -7.48
C LYS A 316 -5.74 -18.81 -8.92
N GLN A 317 -5.49 -17.81 -9.75
CA GLN A 317 -5.08 -17.97 -11.14
C GLN A 317 -3.56 -17.92 -11.33
N PHE A 318 -2.82 -17.94 -10.22
CA PHE A 318 -1.36 -17.97 -10.21
C PHE A 318 -0.85 -19.11 -9.31
N ASN A 319 0.12 -19.86 -9.81
CA ASN A 319 0.85 -20.85 -9.01
C ASN A 319 2.31 -20.41 -8.88
N ASN A 320 2.77 -20.13 -7.67
CA ASN A 320 4.09 -19.52 -7.45
C ASN A 320 4.34 -18.30 -8.37
N PHE A 321 3.35 -17.42 -8.47
CA PHE A 321 3.36 -16.23 -9.32
C PHE A 321 3.32 -16.48 -10.84
N GLU A 322 3.37 -17.73 -11.32
CA GLU A 322 3.13 -18.08 -12.73
C GLU A 322 1.63 -18.21 -12.98
N SER A 323 1.17 -17.64 -14.09
CA SER A 323 -0.21 -17.76 -14.56
C SER A 323 -0.56 -19.23 -14.86
N VAL A 324 -1.74 -19.68 -14.39
CA VAL A 324 -2.28 -20.99 -14.79
C VAL A 324 -3.01 -20.93 -16.14
N ILE A 325 -3.18 -19.73 -16.72
CA ILE A 325 -3.90 -19.48 -17.99
C ILE A 325 -2.92 -19.35 -19.16
N VAL A 326 -1.82 -18.61 -18.95
CA VAL A 326 -0.79 -18.38 -19.97
C VAL A 326 0.55 -18.85 -19.44
N LYS A 327 1.14 -19.85 -20.10
CA LYS A 327 2.44 -20.41 -19.70
C LYS A 327 3.54 -19.34 -19.82
N ASN A 328 4.49 -19.33 -18.86
CA ASN A 328 5.60 -18.36 -18.77
C ASN A 328 5.16 -16.88 -18.63
N LEU A 329 3.89 -16.62 -18.37
CA LEU A 329 3.43 -15.32 -17.90
C LEU A 329 3.46 -15.31 -16.38
N TYR A 330 4.05 -14.28 -15.80
CA TYR A 330 4.17 -14.10 -14.35
C TYR A 330 3.56 -12.75 -13.93
N ALA A 331 3.18 -12.63 -12.65
CA ALA A 331 2.76 -11.36 -12.07
C ALA A 331 3.39 -11.17 -10.68
N CYS A 332 3.80 -9.95 -10.33
CA CYS A 332 4.36 -9.63 -9.02
C CYS A 332 4.01 -8.21 -8.55
N GLY A 333 4.04 -8.01 -7.26
CA GLY A 333 3.71 -6.73 -6.63
C GLY A 333 2.22 -6.46 -6.54
N GLU A 334 1.87 -5.19 -6.49
CA GLU A 334 0.52 -4.68 -6.20
C GLU A 334 -0.52 -5.00 -7.31
N VAL A 335 -0.11 -5.51 -8.47
CA VAL A 335 -1.04 -5.99 -9.50
C VAL A 335 -1.81 -7.24 -9.05
N LEU A 336 -1.28 -8.00 -8.10
CA LEU A 336 -1.93 -9.15 -7.49
C LEU A 336 -2.92 -8.72 -6.39
N ASP A 337 -4.02 -9.46 -6.25
CA ASP A 337 -5.00 -9.24 -5.16
C ASP A 337 -4.43 -9.68 -3.80
N ARG A 338 -3.42 -8.95 -3.34
CA ARG A 338 -2.81 -9.12 -2.02
C ARG A 338 -2.37 -7.78 -1.46
N GLN A 339 -3.07 -7.33 -0.45
CA GLN A 339 -2.84 -6.06 0.22
C GLN A 339 -2.69 -6.24 1.73
N PHE A 340 -1.99 -5.29 2.35
CA PHE A 340 -1.66 -5.31 3.77
C PHE A 340 -1.93 -3.93 4.38
N GLU A 341 -1.91 -3.87 5.71
CA GLU A 341 -2.00 -2.63 6.47
C GLU A 341 -0.81 -1.68 6.25
N CYS A 342 -0.92 -0.46 6.79
CA CYS A 342 0.20 0.48 6.86
C CYS A 342 1.36 -0.11 7.67
N GLY A 343 2.62 0.17 7.25
CA GLY A 343 3.76 -0.23 8.08
C GLY A 343 4.92 -0.90 7.35
N GLY A 344 4.98 -0.85 6.01
CA GLY A 344 6.05 -1.43 5.20
C GLY A 344 5.71 -2.79 4.58
N TYR A 345 4.58 -3.38 4.94
CA TYR A 345 4.18 -4.73 4.48
C TYR A 345 3.94 -4.80 2.97
N ASN A 346 3.26 -3.80 2.39
CA ASN A 346 2.95 -3.76 0.95
C ASN A 346 4.23 -3.64 0.11
N LEU A 347 5.18 -2.82 0.55
CA LEU A 347 6.45 -2.64 -0.14
C LEU A 347 7.34 -3.88 0.02
N ASN A 348 7.34 -4.51 1.21
CA ASN A 348 7.97 -5.82 1.44
C ASN A 348 7.44 -6.86 0.45
N PHE A 349 6.12 -7.00 0.31
CA PHE A 349 5.52 -7.93 -0.63
C PHE A 349 5.89 -7.63 -2.07
N ALA A 350 5.97 -6.35 -2.45
CA ALA A 350 6.39 -5.97 -3.79
C ALA A 350 7.82 -6.45 -4.10
N PHE A 351 8.78 -6.21 -3.21
CA PHE A 351 10.15 -6.72 -3.37
C PHE A 351 10.20 -8.25 -3.33
N TYR A 352 9.58 -8.85 -2.33
CA TYR A 352 9.56 -10.30 -2.14
C TYR A 352 9.00 -11.04 -3.36
N SER A 353 7.84 -10.61 -3.87
CA SER A 353 7.21 -11.27 -5.02
C SER A 353 8.04 -11.15 -6.29
N GLY A 354 8.71 -10.01 -6.51
CA GLY A 354 9.65 -9.84 -7.62
C GLY A 354 10.84 -10.80 -7.54
N ILE A 355 11.43 -10.93 -6.35
CA ILE A 355 12.53 -11.89 -6.08
C ILE A 355 12.04 -13.32 -6.35
N LYS A 356 10.85 -13.69 -5.87
CA LYS A 356 10.31 -15.05 -6.04
C LYS A 356 9.99 -15.39 -7.48
N VAL A 357 9.45 -14.46 -8.26
CA VAL A 357 9.25 -14.67 -9.70
C VAL A 357 10.57 -15.04 -10.37
N ALA A 358 11.63 -14.29 -10.11
CA ALA A 358 12.94 -14.57 -10.67
C ALA A 358 13.48 -15.95 -10.25
N ASP A 359 13.31 -16.32 -8.97
CA ASP A 359 13.74 -17.62 -8.47
C ASP A 359 12.93 -18.78 -9.10
N GLU A 360 11.62 -18.62 -9.32
CA GLU A 360 10.78 -19.65 -9.97
C GLU A 360 11.11 -19.81 -11.47
N ILE A 361 11.36 -18.72 -12.19
CA ILE A 361 11.82 -18.79 -13.59
C ILE A 361 13.14 -19.57 -13.65
N THR A 362 14.11 -19.21 -12.81
CA THR A 362 15.42 -19.88 -12.73
C THR A 362 15.27 -21.37 -12.43
N LYS A 363 14.47 -21.73 -11.44
CA LYS A 363 14.23 -23.12 -11.03
C LYS A 363 13.57 -23.96 -12.12
N LYS A 364 12.61 -23.37 -12.85
CA LYS A 364 11.93 -24.03 -13.97
C LYS A 364 12.91 -24.36 -15.11
N ARG A 365 13.81 -23.43 -15.43
CA ARG A 365 14.84 -23.62 -16.46
C ARG A 365 15.83 -24.70 -16.10
N ASN A 366 16.38 -24.64 -14.90
CA ASN A 366 17.32 -25.66 -14.41
C ASN A 366 16.73 -27.08 -14.37
N ARG A 367 15.40 -27.21 -14.38
CA ARG A 367 14.73 -28.53 -14.51
C ARG A 367 14.63 -28.97 -15.96
N ASN A 368 14.38 -28.05 -16.88
CA ASN A 368 14.27 -28.37 -18.32
C ASN A 368 15.63 -28.74 -18.92
N ASP A 369 16.73 -28.14 -18.43
CA ASP A 369 18.10 -28.44 -18.87
C ASP A 369 18.60 -29.81 -18.38
N LYS A 370 17.91 -30.42 -17.42
CA LYS A 370 18.25 -31.74 -16.84
C LYS A 370 17.44 -32.89 -17.44
N ASN A 371 16.43 -32.59 -18.22
CA ASN A 371 15.59 -33.57 -18.95
C ASN A 371 15.90 -33.56 -20.44
#